data_dedec5c3dce03e90ad573dd45a943736
#
_entry.id   dedec5c3dce03e90ad573dd45a943736
#
_cell.length_a   1.000
_cell.length_b   1.000
_cell.length_c   1.000
_cell.angle_alpha   90.00
_cell.angle_beta   90.00
_cell.angle_gamma   90.00
#
_symmetry.space_group_name_H-M   'P 1'
#
loop_
_entity.id
_entity.type
_entity.pdbx_description
1 polymer ?
#
loop_
_entity_poly.entity_id
_entity_poly.type
_entity_poly.pdbx_seq_one_letter_code
_entity_poly.pdbx_strand_id
1 'polypeptide(L)'
;MKLQKSQLSDLSEIVNCHKDAFPATLSTKQGSRFISKMMEWYISSDRGVLFHVYDDEGEMAGYCGGIVTRKPGLLGAVSSISQYAFKDFL
;
A
#
# COMPACT_ATOMS: atom_id res chain seq x y z
N MET A 1 15.63 -9.78 -8.74
CA MET A 1 14.46 -9.08 -8.20
C MET A 1 13.64 -8.44 -9.31
N LYS A 2 12.36 -8.66 -9.35
CA LYS A 2 11.51 -8.17 -10.43
C LYS A 2 10.36 -7.35 -9.86
N LEU A 3 10.20 -6.12 -10.34
CA LEU A 3 9.10 -5.25 -9.96
C LEU A 3 7.83 -5.67 -10.71
N GLN A 4 6.75 -5.87 -9.99
CA GLN A 4 5.47 -6.27 -10.55
C GLN A 4 4.36 -5.35 -10.06
N LYS A 5 3.41 -5.06 -10.96
CA LYS A 5 2.21 -4.32 -10.58
C LYS A 5 1.31 -5.22 -9.75
N SER A 6 0.90 -4.75 -8.59
CA SER A 6 0.09 -5.53 -7.66
C SER A 6 -1.34 -5.71 -8.12
N GLN A 7 -1.91 -6.85 -7.82
CA GLN A 7 -3.30 -7.20 -8.09
C GLN A 7 -4.01 -7.55 -6.79
N LEU A 8 -5.34 -7.64 -6.82
CA LEU A 8 -6.12 -7.96 -5.63
C LEU A 8 -5.73 -9.31 -5.02
N SER A 9 -5.29 -10.25 -5.84
CA SER A 9 -4.80 -11.55 -5.36
C SER A 9 -3.51 -11.45 -4.54
N ASP A 10 -2.80 -10.33 -4.61
CA ASP A 10 -1.56 -10.09 -3.87
C ASP A 10 -1.77 -9.48 -2.50
N LEU A 11 -3.02 -9.12 -2.15
CA LEU A 11 -3.33 -8.36 -0.95
C LEU A 11 -2.82 -9.02 0.34
N SER A 12 -3.00 -10.32 0.51
CA SER A 12 -2.60 -10.97 1.76
C SER A 12 -1.09 -10.93 1.96
N GLU A 13 -0.32 -11.11 0.90
CA GLU A 13 1.14 -11.02 0.96
C GLU A 13 1.61 -9.59 1.24
N ILE A 14 0.96 -8.59 0.62
CA ILE A 14 1.27 -7.18 0.86
C ILE A 14 0.97 -6.79 2.31
N VAL A 15 -0.16 -7.24 2.84
CA VAL A 15 -0.53 -6.99 4.24
C VAL A 15 0.52 -7.57 5.18
N ASN A 16 0.95 -8.80 4.94
CA ASN A 16 1.97 -9.44 5.75
C ASN A 16 3.31 -8.72 5.65
N CYS A 17 3.69 -8.31 4.44
CA CYS A 17 4.91 -7.54 4.21
C CYS A 17 4.87 -6.21 4.99
N HIS A 18 3.74 -5.51 4.96
CA HIS A 18 3.55 -4.26 5.71
C HIS A 18 3.70 -4.48 7.22
N LYS A 19 3.08 -5.52 7.75
CA LYS A 19 3.15 -5.82 9.18
C LYS A 19 4.55 -6.19 9.61
N ASP A 20 5.28 -6.93 8.78
CA ASP A 20 6.66 -7.29 9.05
C ASP A 20 7.59 -6.09 9.01
N ALA A 21 7.38 -5.19 8.05
CA ALA A 21 8.20 -4.00 7.89
C ALA A 21 7.91 -2.94 8.96
N PHE A 22 6.66 -2.83 9.39
CA PHE A 22 6.21 -1.79 10.31
C PHE A 22 5.41 -2.36 11.49
N PRO A 23 6.02 -3.21 12.32
CA PRO A 23 5.26 -3.92 13.37
C PRO A 23 4.71 -3.01 14.47
N ALA A 24 5.29 -1.82 14.65
CA ALA A 24 4.90 -0.90 15.71
C ALA A 24 4.08 0.29 15.23
N THR A 25 3.72 0.34 13.93
CA THR A 25 2.95 1.46 13.40
C THR A 25 1.48 1.38 13.79
N LEU A 26 0.81 2.52 13.73
CA LEU A 26 -0.62 2.61 14.04
C LEU A 26 -1.45 1.79 13.05
N SER A 27 -1.07 1.78 11.76
CA SER A 27 -1.77 0.99 10.76
C SER A 27 -1.72 -0.51 11.08
N THR A 28 -0.57 -1.01 11.53
CA THR A 28 -0.44 -2.40 11.95
C THR A 28 -1.27 -2.69 13.21
N LYS A 29 -1.32 -1.75 14.15
CA LYS A 29 -2.14 -1.88 15.36
C LYS A 29 -3.64 -1.89 15.05
N GLN A 30 -4.06 -1.23 13.98
CA GLN A 30 -5.46 -1.25 13.56
C GLN A 30 -5.87 -2.54 12.88
N GLY A 31 -4.90 -3.39 12.53
CA GLY A 31 -5.15 -4.74 12.06
C GLY A 31 -5.12 -4.91 10.56
N SER A 32 -5.12 -6.16 10.15
CA SER A 32 -4.97 -6.57 8.75
C SER A 32 -6.09 -6.04 7.86
N ARG A 33 -7.30 -5.91 8.39
CA ARG A 33 -8.44 -5.40 7.61
C ARG A 33 -8.23 -3.94 7.19
N PHE A 34 -7.71 -3.12 8.09
CA PHE A 34 -7.40 -1.72 7.78
C PHE A 34 -6.34 -1.62 6.69
N ILE A 35 -5.24 -2.37 6.85
CA ILE A 35 -4.15 -2.38 5.89
C ILE A 35 -4.65 -2.88 4.53
N SER A 36 -5.44 -3.95 4.53
CA SER A 36 -5.99 -4.53 3.31
C SER A 36 -6.85 -3.53 2.54
N LYS A 37 -7.71 -2.79 3.22
CA LYS A 37 -8.54 -1.77 2.58
C LYS A 37 -7.72 -0.63 2.00
N MET A 38 -6.69 -0.21 2.69
CA MET A 38 -5.76 0.82 2.21
C MET A 38 -5.07 0.36 0.93
N MET A 39 -4.53 -0.84 0.93
CA MET A 39 -3.83 -1.40 -0.24
C MET A 39 -4.80 -1.67 -1.40
N GLU A 40 -6.02 -2.12 -1.10
CA GLU A 40 -7.05 -2.32 -2.11
C GLU A 40 -7.37 -1.03 -2.87
N TRP A 41 -7.40 0.09 -2.17
CA TRP A 41 -7.60 1.37 -2.83
C TRP A 41 -6.49 1.65 -3.86
N TYR A 42 -5.23 1.44 -3.49
CA TYR A 42 -4.11 1.66 -4.40
C TYR A 42 -4.17 0.75 -5.64
N ILE A 43 -4.68 -0.47 -5.47
CA ILE A 43 -4.78 -1.43 -6.57
C ILE A 43 -5.97 -1.13 -7.48
N SER A 44 -7.12 -0.81 -6.89
CA SER A 44 -8.41 -0.74 -7.61
C SER A 44 -8.72 0.64 -8.16
N SER A 45 -8.16 1.70 -7.57
CA SER A 45 -8.41 3.07 -8.02
C SER A 45 -7.63 3.35 -9.31
N ASP A 46 -8.29 4.04 -10.25
CA ASP A 46 -7.63 4.54 -11.45
C ASP A 46 -6.58 5.62 -11.15
N ARG A 47 -6.56 6.12 -9.93
CA ARG A 47 -5.64 7.17 -9.46
C ARG A 47 -4.52 6.63 -8.60
N GLY A 48 -4.58 5.35 -8.25
CA GLY A 48 -3.57 4.69 -7.44
C GLY A 48 -2.77 3.68 -8.24
N VAL A 49 -1.54 3.46 -7.82
CA VAL A 49 -0.72 2.35 -8.32
C VAL A 49 -0.04 1.71 -7.14
N LEU A 50 0.14 0.40 -7.22
CA LEU A 50 0.86 -0.35 -6.20
C LEU A 50 1.73 -1.38 -6.92
N PHE A 51 3.00 -1.42 -6.53
CA PHE A 51 3.98 -2.36 -7.06
C PHE A 51 4.62 -3.13 -5.92
N HIS A 52 5.03 -4.33 -6.20
CA HIS A 52 5.77 -5.14 -5.24
C HIS A 52 6.94 -5.84 -5.92
N VAL A 53 7.89 -6.31 -5.12
CA VAL A 53 9.04 -7.07 -5.59
C VAL A 53 9.14 -8.36 -4.78
N TYR A 54 9.50 -9.43 -5.48
CA TYR A 54 9.89 -10.69 -4.85
C TYR A 54 11.41 -10.81 -4.87
N ASP A 55 11.96 -11.40 -3.83
CA ASP A 55 13.37 -11.73 -3.80
C ASP A 55 13.65 -13.01 -4.60
N ASP A 56 14.93 -13.42 -4.65
CA ASP A 56 15.32 -14.60 -5.40
C ASP A 56 14.81 -15.91 -4.79
N GLU A 57 14.33 -15.86 -3.55
CA GLU A 57 13.74 -17.00 -2.84
C GLU A 57 12.21 -17.07 -3.01
N GLY A 58 11.63 -16.16 -3.78
CA GLY A 58 10.19 -16.12 -4.02
C GLY A 58 9.38 -15.48 -2.92
N GLU A 59 9.99 -14.77 -2.00
CA GLU A 59 9.31 -14.05 -0.93
C GLU A 59 9.18 -12.58 -1.29
N MET A 60 8.06 -11.96 -0.88
CA MET A 60 7.84 -10.54 -1.10
C MET A 60 8.82 -9.72 -0.25
N ALA A 61 9.73 -9.03 -0.92
CA ALA A 61 10.76 -8.24 -0.27
C ALA A 61 10.33 -6.81 0.03
N GLY A 62 9.33 -6.29 -0.70
CA GLY A 62 8.87 -4.93 -0.49
C GLY A 62 7.77 -4.53 -1.44
N TYR A 63 7.20 -3.38 -1.18
CA TYR A 63 6.17 -2.78 -2.03
C TYR A 63 6.28 -1.25 -1.98
N CYS A 64 5.70 -0.60 -2.99
CA CYS A 64 5.56 0.85 -3.01
C CYS A 64 4.26 1.25 -3.69
N GLY A 65 3.66 2.32 -3.21
CA GLY A 65 2.44 2.88 -3.76
C GLY A 65 2.63 4.31 -4.22
N GLY A 66 1.84 4.71 -5.20
CA GLY A 66 1.84 6.05 -5.72
C GLY A 66 0.44 6.52 -6.06
N ILE A 67 0.27 7.83 -6.13
CA ILE A 67 -0.99 8.46 -6.46
C ILE A 67 -0.77 9.41 -7.63
N VAL A 68 -1.66 9.32 -8.63
CA VAL A 68 -1.62 10.20 -9.78
C VAL A 68 -2.33 11.50 -9.43
N THR A 69 -1.61 12.62 -9.46
CA THR A 69 -2.09 13.91 -8.97
C THR A 69 -2.26 14.95 -10.07
N ARG A 70 -2.48 14.55 -11.30
CA ARG A 70 -2.52 15.47 -12.44
C ARG A 70 -3.71 16.44 -12.44
N LYS A 71 -4.77 16.13 -11.68
CA LYS A 71 -5.98 16.98 -11.63
C LYS A 71 -6.07 17.67 -10.28
N PRO A 72 -6.24 19.00 -10.24
CA PRO A 72 -6.32 19.72 -8.98
C PRO A 72 -7.38 19.20 -8.00
N GLY A 73 -8.49 18.69 -8.51
CA GLY A 73 -9.54 18.11 -7.66
C GLY A 73 -9.14 16.84 -6.93
N LEU A 74 -7.99 16.26 -7.27
CA LEU A 74 -7.49 15.06 -6.60
C LEU A 74 -6.79 15.35 -5.27
N LEU A 75 -6.42 16.60 -5.02
CA LEU A 75 -5.71 16.95 -3.79
C LEU A 75 -6.52 16.61 -2.54
N GLY A 76 -7.83 16.73 -2.58
CA GLY A 76 -8.68 16.36 -1.45
C GLY A 76 -8.66 14.87 -1.17
N ALA A 77 -8.78 14.03 -2.20
CA ALA A 77 -8.73 12.58 -2.06
C ALA A 77 -7.34 12.10 -1.64
N VAL A 78 -6.28 12.68 -2.25
CA VAL A 78 -4.91 12.41 -1.86
C VAL A 78 -4.68 12.78 -0.40
N SER A 79 -5.15 13.95 0.02
CA SER A 79 -5.02 14.41 1.39
C SER A 79 -5.72 13.46 2.37
N SER A 80 -6.92 13.01 2.03
CA SER A 80 -7.69 12.09 2.87
C SER A 80 -6.97 10.75 3.06
N ILE A 81 -6.49 10.15 1.98
CA ILE A 81 -5.80 8.87 2.03
C ILE A 81 -4.42 9.01 2.63
N SER A 82 -3.70 10.08 2.29
CA SER A 82 -2.39 10.36 2.85
C SER A 82 -2.45 10.60 4.36
N GLN A 83 -3.52 11.18 4.86
CA GLN A 83 -3.70 11.32 6.30
C GLN A 83 -3.77 9.97 6.99
N TYR A 84 -4.40 8.99 6.37
CA TYR A 84 -4.41 7.63 6.91
C TYR A 84 -3.08 6.92 6.74
N ALA A 85 -2.46 7.06 5.56
CA ALA A 85 -1.21 6.37 5.26
C ALA A 85 -0.01 7.01 5.96
N PHE A 86 0.09 8.35 5.96
CA PHE A 86 1.27 9.06 6.46
C PHE A 86 1.20 9.44 7.93
N LYS A 87 0.03 9.58 8.52
CA LYS A 87 -0.08 9.70 9.97
C LYS A 87 0.48 8.49 10.69
N ASP A 88 0.38 7.34 10.05
CA ASP A 88 0.85 6.10 10.62
C ASP A 88 2.36 5.92 10.50
N PHE A 89 3.00 6.67 9.60
CA PHE A 89 4.45 6.62 9.40
C PHE A 89 5.21 7.71 10.14
N LEU A 90 4.52 8.70 10.65
CA LEU A 90 5.11 9.79 11.40
C LEU A 90 4.89 9.62 12.89
#